data_a4086b462e8f4fcb2707bb1870d95516
#
_entry.id   a4086b462e8f4fcb2707bb1870d95516
#
_cell.length_a   1.000
_cell.length_b   1.000
_cell.length_c   1.000
_cell.angle_alpha   90.00
_cell.angle_beta   90.00
_cell.angle_gamma   90.00
#
_symmetry.space_group_name_H-M   'P 1'
#
loop_
_entity.id
_entity.type
_entity.pdbx_description
1 polymer ?
#
loop_
_entity_poly.entity_id
_entity_poly.type
_entity_poly.pdbx_seq_one_letter_code
_entity_poly.pdbx_strand_id
1 'polypeptide(L)'
;MSAAAGTRRLRVAVVGATGAVGQDLRRLLEVRDFPCDEVVFAASARSAGKVLPFRGQQVVVRDLDEADVFDGVDLALFSAGGCTSREHAPRAVAAGAVVVDNSSAWRMDPEVPLVVTEVNADALELLRTAGKGIVANPNCTTMVAMLPLKALHDAFGLVGFTATSFQAAGGAGQKGIDELEAQVGPMFARRELLRSDGKAAMNLVDPPKVHADVLAFNVVPVLGTLDDHGYTDEEYKLQNESRKILSLPDLAVAPTCVRVPVMVGHALQVRAVCTDPMRSLADVIASLDHFPGLVVEQAPTPLEWAGREGVAVGRLRLDLTDPHALNLWVTGDNLLKGAALNTVQIAEELARRELV
;
A
#
# COMPACT_ATOMS: atom_id res chain seq x y z
N MET A 1 13.43 -36.53 -10.62
CA MET A 1 12.50 -36.37 -9.49
C MET A 1 13.33 -35.93 -8.29
N SER A 2 13.51 -34.62 -8.15
CA SER A 2 14.14 -34.00 -6.97
C SER A 2 13.04 -33.82 -5.94
N ALA A 3 13.18 -34.43 -4.76
CA ALA A 3 12.30 -34.19 -3.63
C ALA A 3 12.41 -32.69 -3.29
N ALA A 4 11.30 -31.95 -3.40
CA ALA A 4 11.20 -30.62 -2.87
C ALA A 4 11.53 -30.72 -1.37
N ALA A 5 12.62 -30.06 -0.95
CA ALA A 5 12.91 -29.87 0.46
C ALA A 5 11.65 -29.25 1.08
N GLY A 6 11.05 -29.91 2.07
CA GLY A 6 9.81 -29.48 2.69
C GLY A 6 10.02 -28.06 3.24
N THR A 7 9.32 -27.10 2.70
CA THR A 7 9.34 -25.71 3.20
C THR A 7 8.95 -25.75 4.67
N ARG A 8 9.78 -25.21 5.56
CA ARG A 8 9.45 -25.08 6.99
C ARG A 8 8.09 -24.41 7.11
N ARG A 9 7.19 -25.00 7.85
CA ARG A 9 5.88 -24.41 8.10
C ARG A 9 5.97 -23.48 9.30
N LEU A 10 5.40 -22.32 9.16
CA LEU A 10 5.58 -21.20 10.07
C LEU A 10 4.36 -21.03 10.99
N ARG A 11 4.58 -20.45 12.18
CA ARG A 11 3.52 -19.88 13.00
C ARG A 11 3.42 -18.39 12.71
N VAL A 12 2.28 -17.96 12.18
CA VAL A 12 2.08 -16.60 11.68
C VAL A 12 1.11 -15.82 12.56
N ALA A 13 1.49 -14.63 13.00
CA ALA A 13 0.57 -13.70 13.65
C ALA A 13 0.07 -12.66 12.64
N VAL A 14 -1.24 -12.36 12.67
CA VAL A 14 -1.84 -11.21 11.95
C VAL A 14 -2.34 -10.22 12.98
N VAL A 15 -1.63 -9.10 13.11
CA VAL A 15 -1.96 -8.00 14.03
C VAL A 15 -2.84 -6.99 13.33
N GLY A 16 -3.99 -6.69 13.89
CA GLY A 16 -5.04 -5.92 13.23
C GLY A 16 -5.95 -6.80 12.34
N ALA A 17 -6.08 -8.09 12.67
CA ALA A 17 -6.78 -9.11 11.89
C ALA A 17 -8.25 -8.78 11.55
N THR A 18 -8.89 -7.88 12.28
CA THR A 18 -10.30 -7.45 12.08
C THR A 18 -10.46 -6.20 11.20
N GLY A 19 -9.34 -5.54 10.83
CA GLY A 19 -9.34 -4.37 9.95
C GLY A 19 -9.48 -4.73 8.47
N ALA A 20 -9.70 -3.74 7.60
CA ALA A 20 -9.84 -3.96 6.15
C ALA A 20 -8.65 -4.72 5.56
N VAL A 21 -7.42 -4.22 5.74
CA VAL A 21 -6.20 -4.90 5.28
C VAL A 21 -6.00 -6.24 6.00
N GLY A 22 -6.37 -6.35 7.29
CA GLY A 22 -6.29 -7.61 8.05
C GLY A 22 -7.18 -8.71 7.47
N GLN A 23 -8.35 -8.37 6.93
CA GLN A 23 -9.21 -9.32 6.21
C GLN A 23 -8.54 -9.83 4.94
N ASP A 24 -7.93 -8.93 4.16
CA ASP A 24 -7.21 -9.31 2.95
C ASP A 24 -5.95 -10.12 3.25
N LEU A 25 -5.20 -9.80 4.31
CA LEU A 25 -4.07 -10.62 4.76
C LEU A 25 -4.49 -12.06 5.04
N ARG A 26 -5.56 -12.26 5.81
CA ARG A 26 -6.10 -13.61 6.11
C ARG A 26 -6.50 -14.35 4.83
N ARG A 27 -7.26 -13.69 3.95
CA ARG A 27 -7.69 -14.26 2.66
C ARG A 27 -6.49 -14.61 1.78
N LEU A 28 -5.49 -13.74 1.68
CA LEU A 28 -4.31 -13.97 0.84
C LEU A 28 -3.44 -15.11 1.37
N LEU A 29 -3.25 -15.23 2.69
CA LEU A 29 -2.55 -16.37 3.28
C LEU A 29 -3.23 -17.71 2.96
N GLU A 30 -4.57 -17.74 2.85
CA GLU A 30 -5.33 -18.91 2.42
C GLU A 30 -5.20 -19.17 0.91
N VAL A 31 -5.54 -18.18 0.08
CA VAL A 31 -5.62 -18.31 -1.38
C VAL A 31 -4.25 -18.62 -2.00
N ARG A 32 -3.18 -18.07 -1.44
CA ARG A 32 -1.81 -18.28 -1.90
C ARG A 32 -1.14 -19.50 -1.25
N ASP A 33 -1.89 -20.27 -0.45
CA ASP A 33 -1.40 -21.44 0.28
C ASP A 33 -0.07 -21.19 1.02
N PHE A 34 0.01 -20.03 1.69
CA PHE A 34 1.21 -19.65 2.44
C PHE A 34 1.61 -20.76 3.42
N PRO A 35 2.88 -21.13 3.55
CA PRO A 35 3.32 -22.28 4.35
C PRO A 35 3.26 -21.98 5.86
N CYS A 36 2.05 -21.91 6.42
CA CYS A 36 1.82 -21.77 7.86
C CYS A 36 0.97 -22.92 8.38
N ASP A 37 1.35 -23.46 9.56
CA ASP A 37 0.57 -24.49 10.27
C ASP A 37 -0.38 -23.86 11.29
N GLU A 38 0.03 -22.79 11.94
CA GLU A 38 -0.72 -22.10 12.97
C GLU A 38 -0.83 -20.62 12.68
N VAL A 39 -1.98 -20.05 13.02
CA VAL A 39 -2.19 -18.60 12.95
C VAL A 39 -2.62 -18.06 14.31
N VAL A 40 -2.12 -16.88 14.64
CA VAL A 40 -2.54 -16.06 15.77
C VAL A 40 -3.19 -14.79 15.22
N PHE A 41 -4.47 -14.58 15.49
CA PHE A 41 -5.12 -13.31 15.17
C PHE A 41 -5.10 -12.43 16.41
N ALA A 42 -4.50 -11.25 16.29
CA ALA A 42 -4.41 -10.30 17.37
C ALA A 42 -5.02 -8.95 16.97
N ALA A 43 -5.68 -8.31 17.92
CA ALA A 43 -6.27 -6.99 17.76
C ALA A 43 -6.39 -6.29 19.14
N SER A 44 -6.90 -5.05 19.15
CA SER A 44 -7.18 -4.36 20.42
C SER A 44 -8.24 -5.09 21.23
N ALA A 45 -8.29 -4.84 22.55
CA ALA A 45 -9.27 -5.38 23.50
C ALA A 45 -10.72 -5.33 23.00
N ARG A 46 -11.11 -4.31 22.21
CA ARG A 46 -12.46 -4.20 21.63
C ARG A 46 -12.81 -5.31 20.65
N SER A 47 -11.81 -5.95 20.08
CA SER A 47 -11.97 -7.03 19.08
C SER A 47 -11.56 -8.39 19.62
N ALA A 48 -10.91 -8.45 20.77
CA ALA A 48 -10.57 -9.69 21.45
C ALA A 48 -11.83 -10.53 21.73
N GLY A 49 -11.69 -11.86 21.60
CA GLY A 49 -12.79 -12.80 21.72
C GLY A 49 -13.66 -12.97 20.47
N LYS A 50 -13.54 -12.13 19.45
CA LYS A 50 -14.18 -12.40 18.14
C LYS A 50 -13.60 -13.66 17.54
N VAL A 51 -14.45 -14.40 16.81
CA VAL A 51 -14.05 -15.62 16.13
C VAL A 51 -14.00 -15.34 14.63
N LEU A 52 -12.87 -15.65 14.01
CA LEU A 52 -12.64 -15.43 12.57
C LEU A 52 -12.28 -16.76 11.89
N PRO A 53 -12.84 -17.04 10.70
CA PRO A 53 -12.51 -18.24 9.95
C PRO A 53 -11.10 -18.15 9.35
N PHE A 54 -10.39 -19.28 9.32
CA PHE A 54 -9.13 -19.45 8.59
C PHE A 54 -8.94 -20.93 8.22
N ARG A 55 -8.79 -21.25 6.94
CA ARG A 55 -8.59 -22.63 6.44
C ARG A 55 -9.59 -23.65 7.04
N GLY A 56 -10.86 -23.26 7.12
CA GLY A 56 -11.94 -24.10 7.68
C GLY A 56 -11.95 -24.23 9.21
N GLN A 57 -11.02 -23.59 9.91
CA GLN A 57 -10.98 -23.52 11.37
C GLN A 57 -11.55 -22.19 11.87
N GLN A 58 -11.98 -22.18 13.14
CA GLN A 58 -12.41 -20.98 13.83
C GLN A 58 -11.30 -20.52 14.78
N VAL A 59 -10.74 -19.35 14.53
CA VAL A 59 -9.62 -18.79 15.31
C VAL A 59 -10.14 -17.63 16.16
N VAL A 60 -9.89 -17.71 17.47
CA VAL A 60 -10.26 -16.64 18.40
C VAL A 60 -9.24 -15.52 18.32
N VAL A 61 -9.71 -14.28 18.15
CA VAL A 61 -8.87 -13.08 18.17
C VAL A 61 -8.38 -12.84 19.59
N ARG A 62 -7.08 -12.79 19.78
CA ARG A 62 -6.43 -12.48 21.06
C ARG A 62 -6.31 -10.98 21.29
N ASP A 63 -6.24 -10.57 22.53
CA ASP A 63 -5.86 -9.21 22.87
C ASP A 63 -4.36 -9.03 22.61
N LEU A 64 -4.02 -7.95 21.89
CA LEU A 64 -2.62 -7.65 21.54
C LEU A 64 -1.75 -7.34 22.78
N ASP A 65 -2.38 -6.91 23.88
CA ASP A 65 -1.72 -6.60 25.13
C ASP A 65 -1.36 -7.86 25.96
N GLU A 66 -1.87 -9.05 25.62
CA GLU A 66 -1.48 -10.29 26.26
C GLU A 66 0.04 -10.51 26.18
N ALA A 67 0.65 -10.92 27.28
CA ALA A 67 2.10 -11.04 27.38
C ALA A 67 2.67 -12.09 26.42
N ASP A 68 1.95 -13.18 26.22
CA ASP A 68 2.34 -14.37 25.45
C ASP A 68 1.78 -14.39 24.01
N VAL A 69 1.22 -13.27 23.52
CA VAL A 69 0.55 -13.20 22.19
C VAL A 69 1.50 -13.55 21.04
N PHE A 70 2.80 -13.31 21.21
CA PHE A 70 3.83 -13.60 20.21
C PHE A 70 4.68 -14.85 20.52
N ASP A 71 4.36 -15.61 21.58
CA ASP A 71 5.16 -16.78 21.93
C ASP A 71 5.17 -17.82 20.78
N GLY A 72 6.38 -18.19 20.34
CA GLY A 72 6.58 -19.14 19.25
C GLY A 72 6.15 -18.66 17.86
N VAL A 73 5.81 -17.37 17.68
CA VAL A 73 5.53 -16.78 16.38
C VAL A 73 6.83 -16.61 15.60
N ASP A 74 6.87 -17.13 14.38
CA ASP A 74 8.00 -16.98 13.47
C ASP A 74 7.88 -15.67 12.64
N LEU A 75 6.65 -15.33 12.21
CA LEU A 75 6.37 -14.20 11.34
C LEU A 75 5.15 -13.43 11.84
N ALA A 76 5.25 -12.11 11.99
CA ALA A 76 4.14 -11.26 12.41
C ALA A 76 3.82 -10.18 11.36
N LEU A 77 2.59 -10.21 10.82
CA LEU A 77 2.09 -9.27 9.82
C LEU A 77 1.27 -8.19 10.52
N PHE A 78 1.79 -6.96 10.55
CA PHE A 78 1.19 -5.84 11.27
C PHE A 78 0.36 -4.94 10.33
N SER A 79 -0.89 -4.71 10.70
CA SER A 79 -1.79 -3.74 10.05
C SER A 79 -2.70 -3.06 11.10
N ALA A 80 -2.10 -2.42 12.10
CA ALA A 80 -2.81 -1.86 13.25
C ALA A 80 -2.49 -0.37 13.54
N GLY A 81 -1.81 0.30 12.59
CA GLY A 81 -1.42 1.71 12.70
C GLY A 81 -0.09 1.95 13.43
N GLY A 82 0.48 3.14 13.23
CA GLY A 82 1.85 3.44 13.63
C GLY A 82 2.11 3.44 15.15
N CYS A 83 1.15 3.88 15.96
CA CYS A 83 1.30 3.84 17.43
C CYS A 83 1.41 2.40 17.93
N THR A 84 0.45 1.56 17.49
CA THR A 84 0.43 0.12 17.81
C THR A 84 1.70 -0.58 17.32
N SER A 85 2.15 -0.27 16.12
CA SER A 85 3.37 -0.87 15.59
C SER A 85 4.63 -0.48 16.40
N ARG A 86 4.78 0.79 16.76
CA ARG A 86 5.91 1.23 17.60
C ARG A 86 5.96 0.52 18.97
N GLU A 87 4.80 0.23 19.53
CA GLU A 87 4.68 -0.44 20.83
C GLU A 87 4.90 -1.95 20.73
N HIS A 88 4.27 -2.62 19.78
CA HIS A 88 4.17 -4.08 19.76
C HIS A 88 5.13 -4.78 18.79
N ALA A 89 5.59 -4.13 17.70
CA ALA A 89 6.54 -4.76 16.80
C ALA A 89 7.88 -5.13 17.49
N PRO A 90 8.46 -4.29 18.37
CA PRO A 90 9.63 -4.69 19.14
C PRO A 90 9.36 -5.87 20.08
N ARG A 91 8.14 -6.03 20.62
CA ARG A 91 7.75 -7.19 21.44
C ARG A 91 7.75 -8.48 20.61
N ALA A 92 7.19 -8.42 19.40
CA ALA A 92 7.20 -9.57 18.49
C ALA A 92 8.64 -9.98 18.12
N VAL A 93 9.50 -9.01 17.82
CA VAL A 93 10.92 -9.26 17.52
C VAL A 93 11.64 -9.85 18.73
N ALA A 94 11.40 -9.34 19.94
CA ALA A 94 11.98 -9.87 21.18
C ALA A 94 11.52 -11.30 21.48
N ALA A 95 10.33 -11.70 21.01
CA ALA A 95 9.82 -13.07 21.07
C ALA A 95 10.40 -13.98 19.95
N GLY A 96 11.21 -13.44 19.04
CA GLY A 96 11.88 -14.18 17.96
C GLY A 96 11.21 -14.09 16.59
N ALA A 97 10.13 -13.33 16.46
CA ALA A 97 9.44 -13.18 15.16
C ALA A 97 10.14 -12.16 14.25
N VAL A 98 10.07 -12.40 12.95
CA VAL A 98 10.28 -11.34 11.93
C VAL A 98 8.95 -10.61 11.74
N VAL A 99 8.99 -9.27 11.68
CA VAL A 99 7.81 -8.43 11.53
C VAL A 99 7.75 -7.85 10.12
N VAL A 100 6.58 -7.92 9.46
CA VAL A 100 6.28 -7.12 8.27
C VAL A 100 5.19 -6.10 8.63
N ASP A 101 5.54 -4.82 8.58
CA ASP A 101 4.69 -3.74 9.09
C ASP A 101 4.14 -2.84 7.97
N ASN A 102 2.81 -2.72 7.90
CA ASN A 102 2.12 -1.84 6.95
C ASN A 102 2.00 -0.38 7.41
N SER A 103 2.37 -0.07 8.65
CA SER A 103 2.27 1.30 9.16
C SER A 103 3.42 2.19 8.67
N SER A 104 3.32 3.48 8.92
CA SER A 104 4.41 4.41 8.64
C SER A 104 5.52 4.43 9.71
N ALA A 105 5.41 3.60 10.76
CA ALA A 105 6.27 3.69 11.95
C ALA A 105 7.76 3.53 11.66
N TRP A 106 8.10 2.64 10.72
CA TRP A 106 9.47 2.18 10.50
C TRP A 106 10.01 2.50 9.11
N ARG A 107 9.17 3.02 8.19
CA ARG A 107 9.53 3.18 6.78
C ARG A 107 10.81 3.97 6.54
N MET A 108 11.04 5.02 7.32
CA MET A 108 12.20 5.90 7.17
C MET A 108 13.35 5.57 8.13
N ASP A 109 13.23 4.53 8.95
CA ASP A 109 14.34 4.03 9.77
C ASP A 109 15.42 3.41 8.86
N PRO A 110 16.69 3.84 8.94
CA PRO A 110 17.76 3.33 8.08
C PRO A 110 18.10 1.85 8.31
N GLU A 111 17.79 1.31 9.49
CA GLU A 111 18.02 -0.09 9.82
C GLU A 111 16.82 -1.00 9.49
N VAL A 112 15.74 -0.45 8.92
CA VAL A 112 14.55 -1.17 8.50
C VAL A 112 14.42 -1.12 6.99
N PRO A 113 14.47 -2.25 6.26
CA PRO A 113 14.25 -2.26 4.82
C PRO A 113 12.80 -1.89 4.50
N LEU A 114 12.62 -1.02 3.49
CA LEU A 114 11.34 -0.62 2.91
C LEU A 114 11.19 -1.31 1.57
N VAL A 115 10.26 -2.28 1.46
CA VAL A 115 10.31 -3.27 0.38
C VAL A 115 9.06 -3.29 -0.49
N VAL A 116 9.27 -3.19 -1.80
CA VAL A 116 8.35 -3.61 -2.87
C VAL A 116 8.98 -4.81 -3.55
N THR A 117 8.35 -5.97 -3.48
CA THR A 117 9.01 -7.24 -3.85
C THR A 117 9.51 -7.29 -5.29
N GLU A 118 8.79 -6.70 -6.23
CA GLU A 118 9.20 -6.66 -7.64
C GLU A 118 10.28 -5.59 -7.93
N VAL A 119 10.55 -4.69 -6.98
CA VAL A 119 11.43 -3.53 -7.17
C VAL A 119 12.78 -3.71 -6.48
N ASN A 120 12.76 -4.08 -5.20
CA ASN A 120 13.95 -4.07 -4.36
C ASN A 120 13.96 -5.19 -3.30
N ALA A 121 13.51 -6.40 -3.64
CA ALA A 121 13.48 -7.53 -2.70
C ALA A 121 14.86 -7.83 -2.05
N ASP A 122 15.97 -7.46 -2.71
CA ASP A 122 17.31 -7.65 -2.17
C ASP A 122 17.59 -6.77 -0.93
N ALA A 123 16.79 -5.73 -0.68
CA ALA A 123 16.87 -4.97 0.55
C ALA A 123 16.56 -5.82 1.81
N LEU A 124 15.90 -6.97 1.66
CA LEU A 124 15.66 -7.94 2.74
C LEU A 124 16.96 -8.52 3.33
N GLU A 125 18.07 -8.52 2.59
CA GLU A 125 19.36 -8.98 3.09
C GLU A 125 19.89 -8.13 4.26
N LEU A 126 19.35 -6.92 4.45
CA LEU A 126 19.65 -6.11 5.63
C LEU A 126 19.30 -6.84 6.94
N LEU A 127 18.30 -7.71 6.94
CA LEU A 127 17.93 -8.51 8.12
C LEU A 127 19.04 -9.43 8.61
N ARG A 128 19.93 -9.88 7.72
CA ARG A 128 21.07 -10.75 8.07
C ARG A 128 22.22 -10.00 8.75
N THR A 129 22.35 -8.71 8.47
CA THR A 129 23.55 -7.95 8.82
C THR A 129 23.36 -6.96 9.94
N ALA A 130 22.26 -6.25 9.98
CA ALA A 130 22.02 -5.16 10.93
C ALA A 130 20.53 -4.90 11.20
N GLY A 131 19.62 -5.68 10.62
CA GLY A 131 18.19 -5.40 10.67
C GLY A 131 17.59 -5.55 12.07
N LYS A 132 16.62 -4.70 12.35
CA LYS A 132 15.85 -4.73 13.61
C LYS A 132 14.85 -5.90 13.69
N GLY A 133 14.88 -6.86 12.77
CA GLY A 133 13.86 -7.90 12.65
C GLY A 133 12.52 -7.40 12.12
N ILE A 134 12.49 -6.18 11.58
CA ILE A 134 11.30 -5.53 11.01
C ILE A 134 11.54 -5.22 9.54
N VAL A 135 10.55 -5.48 8.70
CA VAL A 135 10.45 -5.04 7.30
C VAL A 135 9.27 -4.08 7.18
N ALA A 136 9.48 -2.93 6.59
CA ALA A 136 8.41 -1.97 6.34
C ALA A 136 7.78 -2.20 4.96
N ASN A 137 6.45 -2.21 4.92
CA ASN A 137 5.65 -2.15 3.70
C ASN A 137 5.37 -0.69 3.36
N PRO A 138 5.57 -0.23 2.11
CA PRO A 138 5.41 1.18 1.74
C PRO A 138 3.99 1.71 1.88
N ASN A 139 3.86 3.02 1.74
CA ASN A 139 2.58 3.69 1.54
C ASN A 139 1.89 3.18 0.28
N CYS A 140 0.56 3.06 0.31
CA CYS A 140 -0.21 2.49 -0.78
C CYS A 140 -0.07 3.27 -2.10
N THR A 141 0.02 4.59 -2.04
CA THR A 141 0.21 5.44 -3.22
C THR A 141 1.61 5.27 -3.79
N THR A 142 2.63 5.26 -2.92
CA THR A 142 4.01 4.96 -3.29
C THR A 142 4.10 3.58 -3.96
N MET A 143 3.48 2.57 -3.36
CA MET A 143 3.49 1.20 -3.88
C MET A 143 2.99 1.12 -5.32
N VAL A 144 1.84 1.73 -5.61
CA VAL A 144 1.24 1.74 -6.95
C VAL A 144 2.16 2.45 -7.96
N ALA A 145 2.87 3.50 -7.53
CA ALA A 145 3.77 4.26 -8.40
C ALA A 145 5.10 3.53 -8.69
N MET A 146 5.60 2.71 -7.74
CA MET A 146 6.98 2.20 -7.81
C MET A 146 7.23 1.23 -8.95
N LEU A 147 6.29 0.35 -9.31
CA LEU A 147 6.50 -0.62 -10.37
C LEU A 147 6.81 0.03 -11.72
N PRO A 148 5.96 0.92 -12.26
CA PRO A 148 6.27 1.57 -13.53
C PRO A 148 7.49 2.50 -13.45
N LEU A 149 7.71 3.18 -12.32
CA LEU A 149 8.88 4.05 -12.16
C LEU A 149 10.19 3.27 -12.10
N LYS A 150 10.19 2.06 -11.53
CA LYS A 150 11.34 1.16 -11.56
C LYS A 150 11.61 0.65 -12.97
N ALA A 151 10.58 0.22 -13.70
CA ALA A 151 10.71 -0.20 -15.09
C ALA A 151 11.31 0.91 -15.98
N LEU A 152 10.85 2.16 -15.80
CA LEU A 152 11.40 3.32 -16.50
C LEU A 152 12.82 3.65 -16.03
N HIS A 153 13.15 3.48 -14.75
CA HIS A 153 14.50 3.68 -14.24
C HIS A 153 15.48 2.71 -14.86
N ASP A 154 15.12 1.44 -14.91
CA ASP A 154 16.00 0.39 -15.45
C ASP A 154 16.25 0.54 -16.97
N ALA A 155 15.24 1.04 -17.68
CA ALA A 155 15.32 1.19 -19.14
C ALA A 155 15.91 2.54 -19.58
N PHE A 156 15.66 3.62 -18.85
CA PHE A 156 15.92 4.99 -19.32
C PHE A 156 16.58 5.91 -18.27
N GLY A 157 16.84 5.43 -17.04
CA GLY A 157 17.50 6.20 -15.99
C GLY A 157 16.61 7.31 -15.42
N LEU A 158 15.60 6.98 -14.62
CA LEU A 158 14.72 7.95 -13.98
C LEU A 158 15.49 8.95 -13.12
N VAL A 159 15.28 10.26 -13.33
CA VAL A 159 15.88 11.36 -12.55
C VAL A 159 14.85 12.18 -11.79
N GLY A 160 13.57 12.09 -12.15
CA GLY A 160 12.51 12.77 -11.42
C GLY A 160 11.12 12.46 -11.95
N PHE A 161 10.10 12.80 -11.16
CA PHE A 161 8.72 12.73 -11.60
C PHE A 161 7.84 13.75 -10.88
N THR A 162 6.79 14.17 -11.57
CA THR A 162 5.65 14.88 -10.98
C THR A 162 4.47 13.94 -10.96
N ALA A 163 3.74 13.88 -9.85
CA ALA A 163 2.57 13.00 -9.73
C ALA A 163 1.41 13.72 -9.07
N THR A 164 0.22 13.57 -9.65
CA THR A 164 -1.04 13.86 -8.97
C THR A 164 -1.72 12.54 -8.68
N SER A 165 -1.93 12.23 -7.39
CA SER A 165 -2.63 11.01 -7.00
C SER A 165 -4.12 11.27 -6.81
N PHE A 166 -4.94 10.29 -7.19
CA PHE A 166 -6.38 10.23 -6.97
C PHE A 166 -6.65 9.04 -6.06
N GLN A 167 -6.73 9.32 -4.75
CA GLN A 167 -6.75 8.28 -3.74
C GLN A 167 -8.16 7.95 -3.29
N ALA A 168 -8.49 6.67 -3.30
CA ALA A 168 -9.77 6.14 -2.84
C ALA A 168 -9.96 6.32 -1.31
N ALA A 169 -11.21 6.39 -0.87
CA ALA A 169 -11.60 6.47 0.54
C ALA A 169 -11.00 5.36 1.41
N GLY A 170 -10.86 4.14 0.84
CA GLY A 170 -10.27 2.99 1.49
C GLY A 170 -8.80 3.17 1.92
N GLY A 171 -8.10 4.19 1.40
CA GLY A 171 -6.79 4.59 1.91
C GLY A 171 -6.79 5.04 3.38
N ALA A 172 -7.95 5.51 3.89
CA ALA A 172 -8.18 5.79 5.30
C ALA A 172 -8.76 4.57 6.08
N GLY A 173 -8.72 3.38 5.48
CA GLY A 173 -9.28 2.15 6.04
C GLY A 173 -10.80 2.10 5.98
N GLN A 174 -11.39 1.11 6.68
CA GLN A 174 -12.85 0.90 6.67
C GLN A 174 -13.64 2.15 7.07
N LYS A 175 -13.15 2.90 8.04
CA LYS A 175 -13.82 4.15 8.49
C LYS A 175 -13.93 5.19 7.37
N GLY A 176 -12.96 5.27 6.49
CA GLY A 176 -13.01 6.18 5.33
C GLY A 176 -14.06 5.74 4.31
N ILE A 177 -14.18 4.43 4.08
CA ILE A 177 -15.23 3.87 3.22
C ILE A 177 -16.61 4.13 3.84
N ASP A 178 -16.80 3.82 5.13
CA ASP A 178 -18.06 3.99 5.85
C ASP A 178 -18.52 5.46 5.84
N GLU A 179 -17.59 6.41 6.01
CA GLU A 179 -17.90 7.84 5.97
C GLU A 179 -18.35 8.28 4.57
N LEU A 180 -17.65 7.86 3.51
CA LEU A 180 -18.08 8.15 2.13
C LEU A 180 -19.46 7.55 1.84
N GLU A 181 -19.69 6.30 2.23
CA GLU A 181 -20.95 5.61 2.02
C GLU A 181 -22.13 6.32 2.71
N ALA A 182 -21.92 6.76 3.96
CA ALA A 182 -22.92 7.53 4.71
C ALA A 182 -23.26 8.88 4.07
N GLN A 183 -22.31 9.50 3.34
CA GLN A 183 -22.51 10.79 2.68
C GLN A 183 -23.28 10.68 1.35
N VAL A 184 -23.12 9.57 0.60
CA VAL A 184 -23.64 9.45 -0.76
C VAL A 184 -25.17 9.52 -0.80
N GLY A 185 -25.85 8.77 0.03
CA GLY A 185 -27.32 8.66 0.02
C GLY A 185 -28.06 9.99 0.25
N PRO A 186 -27.79 10.71 1.36
CA PRO A 186 -28.41 12.01 1.65
C PRO A 186 -28.13 13.06 0.57
N MET A 187 -26.91 13.15 0.08
CA MET A 187 -26.53 14.13 -0.95
C MET A 187 -27.17 13.79 -2.30
N PHE A 188 -27.24 12.50 -2.68
CA PHE A 188 -27.89 12.09 -3.92
C PHE A 188 -29.39 12.34 -3.89
N ALA A 189 -30.06 12.20 -2.75
CA ALA A 189 -31.47 12.51 -2.59
C ALA A 189 -31.81 13.99 -2.88
N ARG A 190 -30.84 14.88 -2.72
CA ARG A 190 -30.95 16.32 -2.99
C ARG A 190 -29.95 16.76 -4.06
N ARG A 191 -29.75 15.94 -5.09
CA ARG A 191 -28.75 16.14 -6.15
C ARG A 191 -28.87 17.46 -6.92
N GLU A 192 -30.03 18.12 -6.85
CA GLU A 192 -30.20 19.47 -7.41
C GLU A 192 -29.28 20.49 -6.75
N LEU A 193 -28.97 20.33 -5.45
CA LEU A 193 -28.07 21.20 -4.69
C LEU A 193 -26.62 21.03 -5.16
N LEU A 194 -26.21 19.85 -5.62
CA LEU A 194 -24.86 19.61 -6.16
C LEU A 194 -24.54 20.51 -7.37
N ARG A 195 -25.56 21.04 -8.04
CA ARG A 195 -25.42 21.92 -9.20
C ARG A 195 -25.67 23.39 -8.86
N SER A 196 -26.41 23.70 -7.80
CA SER A 196 -26.89 25.05 -7.52
C SER A 196 -26.36 25.66 -6.24
N ASP A 197 -26.08 24.84 -5.21
CA ASP A 197 -25.59 25.30 -3.89
C ASP A 197 -24.80 24.18 -3.19
N GLY A 198 -23.50 24.11 -3.49
CA GLY A 198 -22.61 23.09 -2.92
C GLY A 198 -22.51 23.17 -1.38
N LYS A 199 -22.59 24.37 -0.78
CA LYS A 199 -22.57 24.52 0.68
C LYS A 199 -23.83 23.93 1.32
N ALA A 200 -25.00 24.17 0.74
CA ALA A 200 -26.22 23.55 1.19
C ALA A 200 -26.19 22.02 1.02
N ALA A 201 -25.58 21.52 -0.06
CA ALA A 201 -25.38 20.10 -0.26
C ALA A 201 -24.48 19.46 0.82
N MET A 202 -23.36 20.12 1.18
CA MET A 202 -22.47 19.66 2.25
C MET A 202 -23.15 19.61 3.62
N ASN A 203 -24.09 20.52 3.89
CA ASN A 203 -24.86 20.55 5.14
C ASN A 203 -25.92 19.43 5.26
N LEU A 204 -26.09 18.58 4.25
CA LEU A 204 -26.98 17.42 4.30
C LEU A 204 -26.40 16.24 5.06
N VAL A 205 -25.11 16.27 5.34
CA VAL A 205 -24.36 15.20 5.98
C VAL A 205 -23.65 15.71 7.22
N ASP A 206 -23.29 14.79 8.11
CA ASP A 206 -22.50 15.15 9.30
C ASP A 206 -21.12 15.70 8.88
N PRO A 207 -20.52 16.58 9.68
CA PRO A 207 -19.15 17.01 9.49
C PRO A 207 -18.22 15.81 9.39
N PRO A 208 -17.29 15.79 8.42
CA PRO A 208 -16.37 14.67 8.24
C PRO A 208 -15.48 14.49 9.46
N LYS A 209 -15.17 13.23 9.80
CA LYS A 209 -14.32 12.85 10.94
C LYS A 209 -13.06 12.12 10.52
N VAL A 210 -13.06 11.58 9.29
CA VAL A 210 -11.97 10.78 8.74
C VAL A 210 -11.30 11.51 7.58
N HIS A 211 -12.09 12.03 6.65
CA HIS A 211 -11.58 12.84 5.54
C HIS A 211 -11.49 14.32 5.95
N ALA A 212 -10.61 15.06 5.25
CA ALA A 212 -10.40 16.47 5.54
C ALA A 212 -11.63 17.36 5.22
N ASP A 213 -12.52 16.88 4.34
CA ASP A 213 -13.76 17.53 3.96
C ASP A 213 -14.79 16.48 3.50
N VAL A 214 -16.03 16.91 3.23
CA VAL A 214 -17.08 16.07 2.63
C VAL A 214 -16.58 15.51 1.31
N LEU A 215 -16.55 14.17 1.21
CA LEU A 215 -15.95 13.50 0.07
C LEU A 215 -16.94 13.13 -1.02
N ALA A 216 -18.20 12.79 -0.67
CA ALA A 216 -19.19 12.41 -1.67
C ALA A 216 -19.41 13.53 -2.70
N PHE A 217 -19.29 13.18 -3.99
CA PHE A 217 -19.42 14.12 -5.12
C PHE A 217 -18.40 15.28 -5.11
N ASN A 218 -17.27 15.11 -4.42
CA ASN A 218 -16.24 16.14 -4.24
C ASN A 218 -14.84 15.59 -4.55
N VAL A 219 -13.88 16.49 -4.67
CA VAL A 219 -12.44 16.21 -4.78
C VAL A 219 -11.75 17.01 -3.68
N VAL A 220 -11.08 16.31 -2.75
CA VAL A 220 -10.47 16.92 -1.58
C VAL A 220 -8.94 16.97 -1.76
N PRO A 221 -8.32 18.15 -1.98
CA PRO A 221 -6.89 18.27 -2.31
C PRO A 221 -5.97 18.30 -1.07
N VAL A 222 -6.41 17.71 0.05
CA VAL A 222 -5.65 17.62 1.29
C VAL A 222 -5.79 16.23 1.88
N LEU A 223 -4.67 15.50 2.02
CA LEU A 223 -4.59 14.22 2.70
C LEU A 223 -3.60 14.30 3.85
N GLY A 224 -4.10 14.23 5.08
CA GLY A 224 -3.30 14.43 6.28
C GLY A 224 -3.21 15.90 6.69
N THR A 225 -2.09 16.28 7.26
CA THR A 225 -1.85 17.62 7.78
C THR A 225 -0.95 18.41 6.85
N LEU A 226 -1.32 19.65 6.56
CA LEU A 226 -0.47 20.60 5.83
C LEU A 226 0.62 21.16 6.75
N ASP A 227 1.84 21.23 6.24
CA ASP A 227 2.93 21.95 6.89
C ASP A 227 3.05 23.42 6.44
N ASP A 228 4.06 24.11 6.96
CA ASP A 228 4.31 25.53 6.64
C ASP A 228 4.75 25.78 5.18
N HIS A 229 5.14 24.74 4.45
CA HIS A 229 5.48 24.79 3.02
C HIS A 229 4.27 24.46 2.13
N GLY A 230 3.12 24.12 2.71
CA GLY A 230 1.91 23.73 2.00
C GLY A 230 1.90 22.28 1.49
N TYR A 231 2.80 21.43 1.97
CA TYR A 231 2.82 20.00 1.69
C TYR A 231 2.13 19.20 2.79
N THR A 232 1.56 18.09 2.41
CA THR A 232 0.99 17.12 3.36
C THR A 232 1.98 16.02 3.70
N ASP A 233 1.77 15.36 4.83
CA ASP A 233 2.55 14.17 5.21
C ASP A 233 2.41 13.04 4.17
N GLU A 234 1.30 12.95 3.46
CA GLU A 234 1.10 11.98 2.38
C GLU A 234 2.01 12.26 1.17
N GLU A 235 2.19 13.52 0.83
CA GLU A 235 3.08 13.95 -0.25
C GLU A 235 4.55 13.69 0.09
N TYR A 236 4.96 13.94 1.34
CA TYR A 236 6.30 13.58 1.81
C TYR A 236 6.56 12.06 1.80
N LYS A 237 5.54 11.23 2.08
CA LYS A 237 5.70 9.77 1.95
C LYS A 237 6.03 9.40 0.51
N LEU A 238 5.29 9.91 -0.46
CA LEU A 238 5.57 9.61 -1.86
C LEU A 238 7.01 10.01 -2.25
N GLN A 239 7.49 11.17 -1.82
CA GLN A 239 8.84 11.63 -2.10
C GLN A 239 9.91 10.77 -1.40
N ASN A 240 9.81 10.62 -0.09
CA ASN A 240 10.88 10.02 0.71
C ASN A 240 10.96 8.49 0.52
N GLU A 241 9.79 7.84 0.45
CA GLU A 241 9.73 6.40 0.23
C GLU A 241 10.20 6.02 -1.18
N SER A 242 9.86 6.81 -2.22
CA SER A 242 10.37 6.58 -3.59
C SER A 242 11.90 6.64 -3.64
N ARG A 243 12.50 7.64 -2.99
CA ARG A 243 13.96 7.77 -2.90
C ARG A 243 14.60 6.55 -2.24
N LYS A 244 14.02 6.08 -1.14
CA LYS A 244 14.54 4.92 -0.39
C LYS A 244 14.38 3.62 -1.18
N ILE A 245 13.20 3.35 -1.73
CA ILE A 245 12.89 2.12 -2.47
C ILE A 245 13.74 2.00 -3.73
N LEU A 246 13.87 3.09 -4.49
CA LEU A 246 14.64 3.11 -5.74
C LEU A 246 16.15 3.30 -5.51
N SER A 247 16.59 3.56 -4.27
CA SER A 247 17.98 3.91 -3.94
C SER A 247 18.49 5.14 -4.70
N LEU A 248 17.59 6.12 -4.90
CA LEU A 248 17.87 7.38 -5.62
C LEU A 248 17.68 8.57 -4.66
N PRO A 249 18.65 8.90 -3.81
CA PRO A 249 18.49 9.94 -2.78
C PRO A 249 18.18 11.33 -3.35
N ASP A 250 18.66 11.61 -4.54
CA ASP A 250 18.48 12.91 -5.21
C ASP A 250 17.33 12.93 -6.20
N LEU A 251 16.47 11.89 -6.23
CA LEU A 251 15.31 11.84 -7.12
C LEU A 251 14.42 13.06 -6.92
N ALA A 252 14.17 13.81 -7.99
CA ALA A 252 13.31 14.97 -7.97
C ALA A 252 11.83 14.52 -7.98
N VAL A 253 11.10 14.80 -6.91
CA VAL A 253 9.69 14.39 -6.79
C VAL A 253 8.82 15.58 -6.44
N ALA A 254 7.80 15.87 -7.26
CA ALA A 254 6.83 16.90 -7.03
C ALA A 254 5.41 16.29 -6.94
N PRO A 255 4.96 15.89 -5.74
CA PRO A 255 3.69 15.22 -5.54
C PRO A 255 2.55 16.20 -5.25
N THR A 256 1.33 15.84 -5.65
CA THR A 256 0.08 16.41 -5.15
C THR A 256 -0.87 15.25 -4.84
N CYS A 257 -1.33 15.16 -3.61
CA CYS A 257 -2.20 14.08 -3.19
C CYS A 257 -3.65 14.54 -3.03
N VAL A 258 -4.58 13.84 -3.69
CA VAL A 258 -5.99 14.18 -3.75
C VAL A 258 -6.85 12.99 -3.32
N ARG A 259 -7.84 13.21 -2.45
CA ARG A 259 -8.88 12.24 -2.12
C ARG A 259 -10.06 12.36 -3.08
N VAL A 260 -10.53 11.23 -3.61
CA VAL A 260 -11.64 11.16 -4.55
C VAL A 260 -12.74 10.21 -4.04
N PRO A 261 -14.01 10.39 -4.46
CA PRO A 261 -15.13 9.59 -4.00
C PRO A 261 -15.19 8.20 -4.69
N VAL A 262 -14.10 7.47 -4.57
CA VAL A 262 -13.91 6.08 -5.02
C VAL A 262 -13.69 5.24 -3.78
N MET A 263 -14.32 4.07 -3.69
CA MET A 263 -14.24 3.22 -2.49
C MET A 263 -12.86 2.58 -2.35
N VAL A 264 -12.39 1.92 -3.43
CA VAL A 264 -11.13 1.18 -3.50
C VAL A 264 -10.45 1.46 -4.85
N GLY A 265 -9.13 1.42 -4.85
CA GLY A 265 -8.29 1.66 -6.02
C GLY A 265 -7.75 3.09 -6.07
N HIS A 266 -6.42 3.21 -6.00
CA HIS A 266 -5.73 4.48 -6.23
C HIS A 266 -5.36 4.63 -7.69
N ALA A 267 -5.32 5.86 -8.16
CA ALA A 267 -4.74 6.19 -9.45
C ALA A 267 -3.77 7.36 -9.33
N LEU A 268 -2.83 7.45 -10.26
CA LEU A 268 -1.90 8.56 -10.37
C LEU A 268 -1.78 8.99 -11.85
N GLN A 269 -1.80 10.30 -12.07
CA GLN A 269 -1.22 10.87 -13.27
C GLN A 269 0.24 11.18 -12.96
N VAL A 270 1.15 10.65 -13.78
CA VAL A 270 2.60 10.81 -13.58
C VAL A 270 3.22 11.40 -14.84
N ARG A 271 4.13 12.36 -14.65
CA ARG A 271 5.11 12.78 -15.66
C ARG A 271 6.48 12.38 -15.15
N ALA A 272 7.05 11.32 -15.73
CA ALA A 272 8.39 10.83 -15.43
C ALA A 272 9.43 11.49 -16.34
N VAL A 273 10.59 11.84 -15.78
CA VAL A 273 11.74 12.42 -16.52
C VAL A 273 12.94 11.48 -16.35
N CYS A 274 13.59 11.14 -17.45
CA CYS A 274 14.69 10.19 -17.50
C CYS A 274 15.96 10.83 -18.09
N THR A 275 17.11 10.22 -17.83
CA THR A 275 18.40 10.63 -18.42
C THR A 275 18.43 10.36 -19.91
N ASP A 276 17.98 9.18 -20.32
CA ASP A 276 17.98 8.78 -21.72
C ASP A 276 16.67 9.19 -22.40
N PRO A 277 16.74 9.67 -23.66
CA PRO A 277 15.54 10.08 -24.38
C PRO A 277 14.70 8.88 -24.80
N MET A 278 13.39 8.99 -24.61
CA MET A 278 12.39 8.02 -25.05
C MET A 278 12.03 8.30 -26.51
N ARG A 279 12.64 7.59 -27.45
CA ARG A 279 12.49 7.86 -28.89
C ARG A 279 11.25 7.25 -29.52
N SER A 280 10.71 6.20 -28.89
CA SER A 280 9.53 5.50 -29.39
C SER A 280 8.64 5.05 -28.23
N LEU A 281 7.34 5.16 -28.42
CA LEU A 281 6.36 4.64 -27.46
C LEU A 281 6.40 3.10 -27.38
N ALA A 282 6.82 2.44 -28.46
CA ALA A 282 6.96 0.99 -28.50
C ALA A 282 8.05 0.49 -27.53
N ASP A 283 9.18 1.18 -27.44
CA ASP A 283 10.27 0.83 -26.51
C ASP A 283 9.82 1.02 -25.06
N VAL A 284 9.08 2.09 -24.79
CA VAL A 284 8.48 2.34 -23.46
C VAL A 284 7.48 1.25 -23.09
N ILE A 285 6.57 0.89 -24.00
CA ILE A 285 5.60 -0.18 -23.77
C ILE A 285 6.34 -1.50 -23.49
N ALA A 286 7.36 -1.83 -24.27
CA ALA A 286 8.14 -3.05 -24.06
C ALA A 286 8.80 -3.11 -22.68
N SER A 287 9.33 -1.99 -22.18
CA SER A 287 9.96 -1.92 -20.85
C SER A 287 8.95 -2.12 -19.74
N LEU A 288 7.73 -1.62 -19.90
CA LEU A 288 6.65 -1.75 -18.91
C LEU A 288 5.99 -3.15 -18.93
N ASP A 289 5.73 -3.69 -20.12
CA ASP A 289 5.02 -4.96 -20.31
C ASP A 289 5.82 -6.17 -19.81
N HIS A 290 7.15 -6.07 -19.80
CA HIS A 290 8.03 -7.12 -19.28
C HIS A 290 8.30 -7.01 -17.77
N PHE A 291 7.84 -5.94 -17.12
CA PHE A 291 8.11 -5.73 -15.70
C PHE A 291 7.13 -6.54 -14.83
N PRO A 292 7.62 -7.32 -13.84
CA PRO A 292 6.75 -8.14 -12.99
C PRO A 292 5.68 -7.32 -12.28
N GLY A 293 4.45 -7.82 -12.26
CA GLY A 293 3.33 -7.17 -11.59
C GLY A 293 2.73 -5.97 -12.31
N LEU A 294 3.27 -5.57 -13.49
CA LEU A 294 2.66 -4.56 -14.37
C LEU A 294 1.78 -5.18 -15.44
N VAL A 295 0.71 -4.47 -15.78
CA VAL A 295 -0.15 -4.75 -16.92
C VAL A 295 -0.32 -3.47 -17.73
N VAL A 296 -0.01 -3.52 -19.02
CA VAL A 296 -0.20 -2.36 -19.93
C VAL A 296 -1.59 -2.42 -20.56
N GLU A 297 -2.39 -1.40 -20.30
CA GLU A 297 -3.76 -1.26 -20.84
C GLU A 297 -3.92 0.12 -21.50
N GLN A 298 -5.00 0.33 -22.26
CA GLN A 298 -5.22 1.60 -22.93
C GLN A 298 -5.54 2.73 -21.93
N ALA A 299 -6.51 2.50 -21.02
CA ALA A 299 -7.00 3.49 -20.06
C ALA A 299 -7.60 2.80 -18.82
N PRO A 300 -6.77 2.16 -17.98
CA PRO A 300 -7.26 1.42 -16.81
C PRO A 300 -7.87 2.36 -15.77
N THR A 301 -8.91 1.89 -15.09
CA THR A 301 -9.62 2.67 -14.06
C THR A 301 -9.54 2.01 -12.69
N PRO A 302 -9.59 2.80 -11.58
CA PRO A 302 -9.59 2.22 -10.23
C PRO A 302 -10.71 1.19 -10.01
N LEU A 303 -11.90 1.44 -10.53
CA LEU A 303 -13.05 0.54 -10.37
C LEU A 303 -12.82 -0.83 -11.05
N GLU A 304 -12.20 -0.85 -12.24
CA GLU A 304 -11.85 -2.09 -12.94
C GLU A 304 -10.73 -2.86 -12.25
N TRP A 305 -9.87 -2.15 -11.52
CA TRP A 305 -8.72 -2.72 -10.84
C TRP A 305 -8.95 -3.02 -9.36
N ALA A 306 -10.10 -2.66 -8.81
CA ALA A 306 -10.50 -3.09 -7.47
C ALA A 306 -10.61 -4.63 -7.40
N GLY A 307 -9.95 -5.23 -6.42
CA GLY A 307 -9.89 -6.68 -6.23
C GLY A 307 -8.89 -7.41 -7.13
N ARG A 308 -8.11 -6.73 -7.98
CA ARG A 308 -7.08 -7.34 -8.82
C ARG A 308 -5.69 -7.21 -8.19
N GLU A 309 -4.87 -8.22 -8.42
CA GLU A 309 -3.45 -8.20 -8.06
C GLU A 309 -2.64 -7.42 -9.10
N GLY A 310 -1.56 -6.75 -8.66
CA GLY A 310 -0.69 -5.99 -9.55
C GLY A 310 -1.09 -4.53 -9.73
N VAL A 311 -0.51 -3.91 -10.74
CA VAL A 311 -0.66 -2.48 -11.10
C VAL A 311 -0.87 -2.36 -12.61
N ALA A 312 -1.85 -1.57 -13.04
CA ALA A 312 -2.03 -1.23 -14.44
C ALA A 312 -1.42 0.11 -14.79
N VAL A 313 -0.83 0.18 -15.97
CA VAL A 313 -0.37 1.42 -16.58
C VAL A 313 -1.07 1.64 -17.91
N GLY A 314 -1.40 2.89 -18.20
CA GLY A 314 -2.05 3.23 -19.46
C GLY A 314 -1.92 4.71 -19.80
N ARG A 315 -2.65 5.15 -20.81
CA ARG A 315 -2.55 6.54 -21.26
C ARG A 315 -1.11 6.99 -21.52
N LEU A 316 -0.27 6.06 -21.96
CA LEU A 316 1.15 6.30 -22.24
C LEU A 316 1.30 7.29 -23.38
N ARG A 317 2.07 8.35 -23.16
CA ARG A 317 2.30 9.42 -24.14
C ARG A 317 3.70 9.98 -23.96
N LEU A 318 4.49 10.00 -25.02
CA LEU A 318 5.71 10.80 -25.05
C LEU A 318 5.35 12.27 -24.79
N ASP A 319 6.19 12.99 -24.07
CA ASP A 319 5.98 14.41 -23.86
C ASP A 319 6.20 15.16 -25.19
N LEU A 320 5.35 16.17 -25.46
CA LEU A 320 5.38 16.88 -26.74
C LEU A 320 6.57 17.82 -26.87
N THR A 321 7.21 18.18 -25.76
CA THR A 321 8.24 19.22 -25.72
C THR A 321 9.58 18.72 -25.17
N ASP A 322 9.58 17.58 -24.47
CA ASP A 322 10.75 17.03 -23.81
C ASP A 322 10.91 15.54 -24.17
N PRO A 323 11.91 15.19 -25.00
CA PRO A 323 12.14 13.80 -25.39
C PRO A 323 12.58 12.88 -24.23
N HIS A 324 12.93 13.45 -23.08
CA HIS A 324 13.31 12.75 -21.86
C HIS A 324 12.11 12.48 -20.92
N ALA A 325 10.91 12.91 -21.30
CA ALA A 325 9.74 12.81 -20.45
C ALA A 325 8.63 11.94 -21.04
N LEU A 326 7.96 11.21 -20.15
CA LEU A 326 6.78 10.39 -20.42
C LEU A 326 5.63 10.80 -19.52
N ASN A 327 4.44 10.90 -20.11
CA ASN A 327 3.20 11.01 -19.35
C ASN A 327 2.49 9.66 -19.32
N LEU A 328 2.11 9.20 -18.14
CA LEU A 328 1.42 7.93 -17.94
C LEU A 328 0.32 8.06 -16.88
N TRP A 329 -0.61 7.12 -16.93
CA TRP A 329 -1.63 6.88 -15.92
C TRP A 329 -1.36 5.54 -15.27
N VAL A 330 -1.43 5.49 -13.95
CA VAL A 330 -1.17 4.30 -13.15
C VAL A 330 -2.37 4.04 -12.26
N THR A 331 -2.79 2.80 -12.09
CA THR A 331 -3.82 2.43 -11.11
C THR A 331 -3.58 1.05 -10.53
N GLY A 332 -4.02 0.85 -9.29
CA GLY A 332 -3.95 -0.42 -8.59
C GLY A 332 -4.80 -0.42 -7.33
N ASP A 333 -5.12 -1.61 -6.85
CA ASP A 333 -5.88 -1.78 -5.61
C ASP A 333 -5.01 -1.41 -4.40
N ASN A 334 -5.42 -0.37 -3.69
CA ASN A 334 -4.68 0.18 -2.55
C ASN A 334 -4.74 -0.69 -1.29
N LEU A 335 -5.71 -1.60 -1.18
CA LEU A 335 -5.82 -2.56 -0.07
C LEU A 335 -5.09 -3.86 -0.38
N LEU A 336 -5.01 -4.25 -1.66
CA LEU A 336 -4.26 -5.43 -2.13
C LEU A 336 -2.80 -5.09 -2.41
N LYS A 337 -2.44 -4.74 -3.65
CA LYS A 337 -1.03 -4.45 -3.97
C LYS A 337 -0.49 -3.30 -3.13
N GLY A 338 -1.30 -2.31 -2.84
CA GLY A 338 -0.94 -1.19 -1.97
C GLY A 338 -0.68 -1.55 -0.51
N ALA A 339 -1.10 -2.73 -0.03
CA ALA A 339 -0.96 -3.13 1.38
C ALA A 339 -0.84 -4.66 1.55
N ALA A 340 -1.97 -5.39 1.59
CA ALA A 340 -2.01 -6.79 2.01
C ALA A 340 -1.22 -7.71 1.09
N LEU A 341 -1.33 -7.56 -0.22
CA LEU A 341 -0.65 -8.43 -1.19
C LEU A 341 0.87 -8.28 -1.09
N ASN A 342 1.39 -7.05 -1.09
CA ASN A 342 2.83 -6.86 -0.97
C ASN A 342 3.37 -7.36 0.39
N THR A 343 2.58 -7.21 1.47
CA THR A 343 2.93 -7.77 2.77
C THR A 343 3.08 -9.29 2.71
N VAL A 344 2.15 -9.99 2.05
CA VAL A 344 2.23 -11.45 1.88
C VAL A 344 3.36 -11.83 0.92
N GLN A 345 3.59 -11.09 -0.15
CA GLN A 345 4.73 -11.30 -1.05
C GLN A 345 6.08 -11.12 -0.33
N ILE A 346 6.20 -10.11 0.56
CA ILE A 346 7.38 -9.97 1.44
C ILE A 346 7.53 -11.22 2.32
N ALA A 347 6.44 -11.71 2.91
CA ALA A 347 6.46 -12.92 3.74
C ALA A 347 6.89 -14.17 2.94
N GLU A 348 6.40 -14.34 1.72
CA GLU A 348 6.82 -15.39 0.79
C GLU A 348 8.31 -15.30 0.46
N GLU A 349 8.80 -14.09 0.23
CA GLU A 349 10.20 -13.84 -0.08
C GLU A 349 11.12 -14.08 1.13
N LEU A 350 10.67 -13.72 2.35
CA LEU A 350 11.35 -14.05 3.59
C LEU A 350 11.49 -15.56 3.79
N ALA A 351 10.41 -16.32 3.59
CA ALA A 351 10.42 -17.76 3.67
C ALA A 351 11.32 -18.40 2.60
N ARG A 352 11.25 -17.91 1.35
CA ARG A 352 12.08 -18.39 0.23
C ARG A 352 13.58 -18.15 0.44
N ARG A 353 13.94 -17.04 1.09
CA ARG A 353 15.32 -16.67 1.41
C ARG A 353 15.81 -17.24 2.74
N GLU A 354 15.00 -18.01 3.44
CA GLU A 354 15.32 -18.55 4.78
C GLU A 354 15.71 -17.44 5.79
N LEU A 355 14.93 -16.35 5.77
CA LEU A 355 15.08 -15.20 6.67
C LEU A 355 14.08 -15.26 7.83
N VAL A 356 13.23 -16.26 7.85
CA VAL A 356 12.21 -16.54 8.86
C VAL A 356 12.07 -18.04 9.11
#